data_3cb389ee7e9460cfbdce1a90dc8dffb5
#
_entry.id   3cb389ee7e9460cfbdce1a90dc8dffb5
#
_cell.length_a   1.000
_cell.length_b   1.000
_cell.length_c   1.000
_cell.angle_alpha   90.00
_cell.angle_beta   90.00
_cell.angle_gamma   90.00
#
_symmetry.space_group_name_H-M   'P 1'
#
loop_
_entity.id
_entity.type
_entity.pdbx_description
1 polymer ?
#
loop_
_entity_poly.entity_id
_entity_poly.type
_entity_poly.pdbx_seq_one_letter_code
_entity_poly.pdbx_strand_id
1 'polypeptide(L)'
;MTENELKNLLAAVTPPDEAARAAAHAHWAALAKPLGGLGRLESMVEDAAALTGDPVPDVSRRAVLVLCADNGVVAQGVSQTDASVTRAVLENLTDRRTSVCRMAAAAHCDVVPVDMGIAGAPVPGAADCRIAAGTADFTTGPAMTRAQAVQAIAAGIALVRAQKQNGAQLLATGEMGIGNTTTSSAVASVLLGRPVTEMTGRGAGLSDAGLHRKIDAIERGIARNHPDAADPLGVLAALGGFDIAGLCGVFLGGALERLPIVMDGFISGVAALCAVRLCPAAEKAVFASHVSSEPAAHIVLDALCKKPLITAELHLGEGTGAVASLPLWDMALAVYNGCYSFAEGGITPYTPQC
;
A
#
# COMPACT_ATOMS: atom_id res chain seq x y z
N MET A 1 8.91 -18.54 8.47
CA MET A 1 9.13 -18.66 7.01
C MET A 1 10.57 -18.30 6.69
N THR A 2 11.23 -19.07 5.84
CA THR A 2 12.57 -18.80 5.28
C THR A 2 12.44 -18.05 3.93
N GLU A 3 13.53 -17.48 3.39
CA GLU A 3 13.54 -16.86 2.06
C GLU A 3 13.14 -17.84 0.95
N ASN A 4 13.58 -19.08 1.03
CA ASN A 4 13.22 -20.11 0.05
C ASN A 4 11.72 -20.48 0.12
N GLU A 5 11.17 -20.57 1.33
CA GLU A 5 9.73 -20.79 1.51
C GLU A 5 8.91 -19.62 0.98
N LEU A 6 9.35 -18.37 1.21
CA LEU A 6 8.72 -17.18 0.62
C LEU A 6 8.77 -17.24 -0.90
N LYS A 7 9.94 -17.51 -1.49
CA LYS A 7 10.10 -17.62 -2.95
C LYS A 7 9.19 -18.70 -3.54
N ASN A 8 9.11 -19.85 -2.91
CA ASN A 8 8.23 -20.94 -3.35
C ASN A 8 6.75 -20.56 -3.23
N LEU A 9 6.38 -19.86 -2.16
CA LEU A 9 5.01 -19.36 -1.98
C LEU A 9 4.63 -18.36 -3.07
N LEU A 10 5.52 -17.43 -3.41
CA LEU A 10 5.27 -16.42 -4.45
C LEU A 10 5.18 -17.02 -5.87
N ALA A 11 5.82 -18.15 -6.11
CA ALA A 11 5.67 -18.88 -7.37
C ALA A 11 4.25 -19.44 -7.60
N ALA A 12 3.41 -19.48 -6.55
CA ALA A 12 2.01 -19.90 -6.64
C ALA A 12 1.05 -18.74 -7.02
N VAL A 13 1.54 -17.51 -7.18
CA VAL A 13 0.71 -16.40 -7.65
C VAL A 13 0.26 -16.67 -9.08
N THR A 14 -1.05 -16.74 -9.28
CA THR A 14 -1.65 -17.02 -10.57
C THR A 14 -1.84 -15.74 -11.40
N PRO A 15 -1.78 -15.81 -12.74
CA PRO A 15 -2.11 -14.67 -13.57
C PRO A 15 -3.58 -14.25 -13.42
N PRO A 16 -3.95 -13.01 -13.79
CA PRO A 16 -5.32 -12.54 -13.78
C PRO A 16 -6.20 -13.37 -14.74
N ASP A 17 -7.50 -13.38 -14.48
CA ASP A 17 -8.51 -13.99 -15.33
C ASP A 17 -8.93 -13.01 -16.43
N GLU A 18 -8.36 -13.16 -17.63
CA GLU A 18 -8.67 -12.27 -18.76
C GLU A 18 -10.08 -12.53 -19.33
N ALA A 19 -10.70 -13.69 -19.08
CA ALA A 19 -12.09 -13.93 -19.45
C ALA A 19 -13.04 -13.12 -18.57
N ALA A 20 -12.78 -13.05 -17.25
CA ALA A 20 -13.54 -12.21 -16.32
C ALA A 20 -13.37 -10.72 -16.68
N ARG A 21 -12.13 -10.29 -17.03
CA ARG A 21 -11.88 -8.92 -17.53
C ARG A 21 -12.70 -8.61 -18.76
N ALA A 22 -12.66 -9.48 -19.78
CA ALA A 22 -13.37 -9.30 -21.03
C ALA A 22 -14.89 -9.25 -20.80
N ALA A 23 -15.43 -10.08 -19.91
CA ALA A 23 -16.84 -10.07 -19.55
C ALA A 23 -17.23 -8.75 -18.86
N ALA A 24 -16.41 -8.25 -17.92
CA ALA A 24 -16.65 -6.96 -17.26
C ALA A 24 -16.59 -5.80 -18.29
N HIS A 25 -15.62 -5.80 -19.20
CA HIS A 25 -15.54 -4.81 -20.26
C HIS A 25 -16.78 -4.84 -21.18
N ALA A 26 -17.22 -6.02 -21.59
CA ALA A 26 -18.42 -6.19 -22.40
C ALA A 26 -19.68 -5.69 -21.68
N HIS A 27 -19.77 -5.93 -20.39
CA HIS A 27 -20.86 -5.40 -19.56
C HIS A 27 -20.87 -3.86 -19.55
N TRP A 28 -19.71 -3.22 -19.29
CA TRP A 28 -19.57 -1.75 -19.37
C TRP A 28 -20.00 -1.19 -20.74
N ALA A 29 -19.62 -1.85 -21.82
CA ALA A 29 -19.95 -1.46 -23.17
C ALA A 29 -21.45 -1.62 -23.51
N ALA A 30 -22.16 -2.51 -22.80
CA ALA A 30 -23.59 -2.73 -22.98
C ALA A 30 -24.48 -1.69 -22.24
N LEU A 31 -23.95 -1.00 -21.25
CA LEU A 31 -24.68 0.03 -20.50
C LEU A 31 -24.93 1.28 -21.36
N ALA A 32 -26.14 1.88 -21.23
CA ALA A 32 -26.56 3.03 -22.01
C ALA A 32 -25.85 4.34 -21.57
N LYS A 33 -24.56 4.41 -21.85
CA LYS A 33 -23.68 5.54 -21.55
C LYS A 33 -22.60 5.67 -22.63
N PRO A 34 -21.89 6.82 -22.73
CA PRO A 34 -20.72 6.93 -23.58
C PRO A 34 -19.68 5.85 -23.28
N LEU A 35 -19.12 5.22 -24.31
CA LEU A 35 -18.07 4.21 -24.16
C LEU A 35 -16.88 4.79 -23.40
N GLY A 36 -16.41 4.09 -22.36
CA GLY A 36 -15.33 4.57 -21.50
C GLY A 36 -15.62 5.85 -20.72
N GLY A 37 -16.90 6.27 -20.61
CA GLY A 37 -17.31 7.57 -20.07
C GLY A 37 -16.96 7.79 -18.59
N LEU A 38 -16.75 6.72 -17.81
CA LEU A 38 -16.28 6.80 -16.42
C LEU A 38 -14.75 6.59 -16.30
N GLY A 39 -14.06 6.38 -17.44
CA GLY A 39 -12.59 6.32 -17.48
C GLY A 39 -12.01 5.30 -16.52
N ARG A 40 -11.17 5.75 -15.59
CA ARG A 40 -10.47 4.85 -14.64
C ARG A 40 -11.40 4.10 -13.68
N LEU A 41 -12.59 4.56 -13.44
CA LEU A 41 -13.56 3.83 -12.61
C LEU A 41 -14.03 2.55 -13.31
N GLU A 42 -14.11 2.55 -14.65
CA GLU A 42 -14.42 1.34 -15.43
C GLU A 42 -13.26 0.35 -15.39
N SER A 43 -12.05 0.83 -15.73
CA SER A 43 -10.85 -0.05 -15.73
C SER A 43 -10.53 -0.59 -14.34
N MET A 44 -10.83 0.13 -13.26
CA MET A 44 -10.67 -0.35 -11.89
C MET A 44 -11.56 -1.58 -11.61
N VAL A 45 -12.82 -1.55 -12.06
CA VAL A 45 -13.75 -2.69 -11.92
C VAL A 45 -13.30 -3.86 -12.80
N GLU A 46 -12.85 -3.59 -14.03
CA GLU A 46 -12.30 -4.61 -14.94
C GLU A 46 -11.05 -5.28 -14.34
N ASP A 47 -10.15 -4.49 -13.73
CA ASP A 47 -8.95 -5.01 -13.06
C ASP A 47 -9.31 -5.85 -11.83
N ALA A 48 -10.31 -5.44 -11.06
CA ALA A 48 -10.82 -6.21 -9.95
C ALA A 48 -11.48 -7.53 -10.41
N ALA A 49 -12.27 -7.49 -11.48
CA ALA A 49 -12.85 -8.68 -12.09
C ALA A 49 -11.77 -9.67 -12.53
N ALA A 50 -10.73 -9.19 -13.22
CA ALA A 50 -9.60 -10.03 -13.63
C ALA A 50 -8.84 -10.62 -12.42
N LEU A 51 -8.62 -9.84 -11.37
CA LEU A 51 -7.95 -10.32 -10.17
C LEU A 51 -8.77 -11.39 -9.46
N THR A 52 -10.05 -11.12 -9.21
CA THR A 52 -10.94 -12.03 -8.45
C THR A 52 -11.40 -13.24 -9.26
N GLY A 53 -11.46 -13.12 -10.60
CA GLY A 53 -12.06 -14.10 -11.50
C GLY A 53 -13.58 -14.01 -11.53
N ASP A 54 -14.16 -12.92 -10.98
CA ASP A 54 -15.59 -12.66 -10.99
C ASP A 54 -15.89 -11.42 -11.85
N PRO A 55 -16.67 -11.53 -12.94
CA PRO A 55 -17.06 -10.38 -13.75
C PRO A 55 -17.82 -9.30 -12.99
N VAL A 56 -18.43 -9.65 -11.86
CA VAL A 56 -19.19 -8.72 -10.98
C VAL A 56 -18.51 -8.68 -9.60
N PRO A 57 -17.35 -8.02 -9.46
CA PRO A 57 -16.60 -8.08 -8.22
C PRO A 57 -17.36 -7.41 -7.06
N ASP A 58 -17.46 -8.10 -5.94
CA ASP A 58 -17.97 -7.56 -4.71
C ASP A 58 -16.81 -6.96 -3.88
N VAL A 59 -16.96 -5.74 -3.41
CA VAL A 59 -16.00 -5.03 -2.55
C VAL A 59 -16.69 -4.40 -1.33
N SER A 60 -17.87 -4.92 -0.98
CA SER A 60 -18.71 -4.34 0.08
C SER A 60 -18.12 -4.56 1.49
N ARG A 61 -17.44 -5.68 1.72
CA ARG A 61 -16.77 -5.99 3.00
C ARG A 61 -15.30 -5.62 2.90
N ARG A 62 -14.94 -4.52 3.53
CA ARG A 62 -13.62 -3.90 3.39
C ARG A 62 -13.00 -3.51 4.72
N ALA A 63 -11.67 -3.57 4.79
CA ALA A 63 -10.92 -3.13 5.96
C ALA A 63 -9.64 -2.37 5.55
N VAL A 64 -9.22 -1.41 6.36
CA VAL A 64 -7.90 -0.78 6.26
C VAL A 64 -6.98 -1.38 7.32
N LEU A 65 -5.85 -1.94 6.87
CA LEU A 65 -4.79 -2.46 7.71
C LEU A 65 -3.80 -1.33 8.00
N VAL A 66 -3.71 -0.86 9.26
CA VAL A 66 -2.78 0.21 9.64
C VAL A 66 -1.61 -0.43 10.38
N LEU A 67 -0.49 -0.60 9.67
CA LEU A 67 0.71 -1.26 10.20
C LEU A 67 1.60 -0.24 10.90
N CYS A 68 1.85 -0.46 12.19
CA CYS A 68 2.58 0.48 13.03
C CYS A 68 3.93 -0.11 13.48
N ALA A 69 5.03 0.65 13.30
CA ALA A 69 6.36 0.23 13.72
C ALA A 69 7.27 1.41 14.06
N ASP A 70 8.19 1.22 14.99
CA ASP A 70 9.25 2.17 15.28
C ASP A 70 10.41 2.02 14.31
N ASN A 71 10.97 3.14 13.87
CA ASN A 71 12.10 3.20 12.93
C ASN A 71 13.33 3.80 13.62
N GLY A 72 14.40 3.04 13.75
CA GLY A 72 15.62 3.43 14.48
C GLY A 72 16.32 4.67 13.93
N VAL A 73 16.12 4.98 12.65
CA VAL A 73 16.69 6.19 12.01
C VAL A 73 16.19 7.50 12.63
N VAL A 74 15.12 7.47 13.42
CA VAL A 74 14.64 8.65 14.19
C VAL A 74 15.74 9.23 15.08
N ALA A 75 16.68 8.41 15.56
CA ALA A 75 17.85 8.85 16.32
C ALA A 75 18.72 9.89 15.58
N GLN A 76 18.60 9.97 14.25
CA GLN A 76 19.33 10.95 13.41
C GLN A 76 18.62 12.33 13.31
N GLY A 77 17.53 12.55 14.05
CA GLY A 77 16.79 13.82 14.01
C GLY A 77 16.10 14.10 12.69
N VAL A 78 15.61 13.06 12.04
CA VAL A 78 14.94 13.08 10.72
C VAL A 78 13.42 13.30 10.83
N SER A 79 12.91 13.55 12.02
CA SER A 79 11.50 13.87 12.29
C SER A 79 11.39 15.01 13.31
N GLN A 80 10.24 15.69 13.35
CA GLN A 80 9.93 16.70 14.36
C GLN A 80 9.56 16.08 15.72
N THR A 81 9.17 14.80 15.73
CA THR A 81 8.72 14.06 16.91
C THR A 81 9.56 12.79 17.08
N ASP A 82 9.47 12.19 18.25
CA ASP A 82 10.14 10.93 18.56
C ASP A 82 9.18 9.71 18.40
N ALA A 83 9.70 8.51 18.66
CA ALA A 83 8.98 7.25 18.51
C ALA A 83 7.76 7.11 19.44
N SER A 84 7.65 7.92 20.53
CA SER A 84 6.49 7.86 21.44
C SER A 84 5.17 8.18 20.73
N VAL A 85 5.24 9.00 19.66
CA VAL A 85 4.07 9.34 18.84
C VAL A 85 3.54 8.12 18.09
N THR A 86 4.40 7.22 17.60
CA THR A 86 3.97 5.97 16.94
C THR A 86 3.07 5.16 17.88
N ARG A 87 3.50 4.99 19.14
CA ARG A 87 2.71 4.29 20.16
C ARG A 87 1.39 5.00 20.46
N ALA A 88 1.44 6.31 20.69
CA ALA A 88 0.25 7.10 21.00
C ALA A 88 -0.79 7.03 19.89
N VAL A 89 -0.35 7.03 18.62
CA VAL A 89 -1.27 6.88 17.46
C VAL A 89 -1.84 5.46 17.42
N LEU A 90 -1.04 4.40 17.64
CA LEU A 90 -1.57 3.04 17.69
C LEU A 90 -2.65 2.88 18.79
N GLU A 91 -2.43 3.42 19.99
CA GLU A 91 -3.41 3.44 21.07
C GLU A 91 -4.70 4.19 20.65
N ASN A 92 -4.58 5.33 19.97
CA ASN A 92 -5.73 6.07 19.46
C ASN A 92 -6.42 5.39 18.27
N LEU A 93 -5.72 4.58 17.50
CA LEU A 93 -6.32 3.70 16.47
C LEU A 93 -7.21 2.64 17.10
N THR A 94 -6.76 1.98 18.18
CA THR A 94 -7.56 0.99 18.91
C THR A 94 -8.80 1.63 19.53
N ASP A 95 -8.70 2.86 20.01
CA ASP A 95 -9.80 3.68 20.56
C ASP A 95 -10.70 4.30 19.48
N ARG A 96 -10.42 4.07 18.19
CA ARG A 96 -11.18 4.63 17.06
C ARG A 96 -11.18 6.16 17.02
N ARG A 97 -10.10 6.83 17.40
CA ARG A 97 -10.03 8.29 17.58
C ARG A 97 -9.25 9.02 16.49
N THR A 98 -8.48 8.29 15.65
CA THR A 98 -7.64 8.88 14.61
C THR A 98 -8.41 9.32 13.37
N SER A 99 -7.73 10.03 12.47
CA SER A 99 -8.33 10.55 11.22
C SER A 99 -8.86 9.42 10.36
N VAL A 100 -8.08 8.36 10.14
CA VAL A 100 -8.53 7.22 9.34
C VAL A 100 -9.74 6.54 9.95
N CYS A 101 -9.86 6.47 11.27
CA CYS A 101 -11.03 5.87 11.93
C CYS A 101 -12.32 6.66 11.62
N ARG A 102 -12.25 7.99 11.56
CA ARG A 102 -13.40 8.83 11.19
C ARG A 102 -13.77 8.70 9.73
N MET A 103 -12.76 8.67 8.85
CA MET A 103 -12.97 8.51 7.41
C MET A 103 -13.48 7.09 7.10
N ALA A 104 -12.93 6.06 7.73
CA ALA A 104 -13.33 4.67 7.55
C ALA A 104 -14.80 4.43 7.97
N ALA A 105 -15.24 5.06 9.07
CA ALA A 105 -16.65 5.01 9.47
C ALA A 105 -17.58 5.61 8.40
N ALA A 106 -17.19 6.71 7.76
CA ALA A 106 -17.94 7.33 6.68
C ALA A 106 -17.92 6.52 5.37
N ALA A 107 -16.83 5.76 5.15
CA ALA A 107 -16.63 4.91 3.97
C ALA A 107 -17.04 3.44 4.20
N HIS A 108 -17.73 3.12 5.30
CA HIS A 108 -18.14 1.77 5.66
C HIS A 108 -16.99 0.76 5.60
N CYS A 109 -15.82 1.14 6.18
CA CYS A 109 -14.59 0.36 6.17
C CYS A 109 -14.16 0.06 7.62
N ASP A 110 -13.83 -1.19 7.92
CA ASP A 110 -13.27 -1.55 9.21
C ASP A 110 -11.81 -1.07 9.31
N VAL A 111 -11.38 -0.72 10.54
CA VAL A 111 -9.98 -0.37 10.80
C VAL A 111 -9.34 -1.49 11.62
N VAL A 112 -8.20 -1.99 11.15
CA VAL A 112 -7.42 -3.04 11.81
C VAL A 112 -6.06 -2.45 12.20
N PRO A 113 -5.90 -2.00 13.46
CA PRO A 113 -4.60 -1.56 13.97
C PRO A 113 -3.67 -2.75 14.14
N VAL A 114 -2.42 -2.64 13.66
CA VAL A 114 -1.44 -3.73 13.69
C VAL A 114 -0.12 -3.23 14.29
N ASP A 115 0.36 -3.90 15.34
CA ASP A 115 1.69 -3.68 15.90
C ASP A 115 2.70 -4.59 15.19
N MET A 116 3.55 -4.00 14.32
CA MET A 116 4.63 -4.70 13.61
C MET A 116 5.96 -4.65 14.38
N GLY A 117 6.07 -3.77 15.37
CA GLY A 117 7.28 -3.62 16.17
C GLY A 117 7.39 -2.23 16.79
N ILE A 118 6.61 -1.98 17.85
CA ILE A 118 6.71 -0.77 18.67
C ILE A 118 7.40 -1.13 19.99
N ALA A 119 8.26 -0.25 20.49
CA ALA A 119 8.93 -0.44 21.76
C ALA A 119 7.94 -0.47 22.94
N GLY A 120 8.26 -1.26 23.96
CA GLY A 120 7.44 -1.40 25.18
C GLY A 120 6.44 -2.57 25.13
N ALA A 121 5.45 -2.54 26.01
CA ALA A 121 4.43 -3.61 26.10
C ALA A 121 3.48 -3.61 24.89
N PRO A 122 2.86 -4.75 24.53
CA PRO A 122 1.82 -4.80 23.51
C PRO A 122 0.68 -3.81 23.76
N VAL A 123 0.14 -3.22 22.69
CA VAL A 123 -1.01 -2.31 22.79
C VAL A 123 -2.29 -3.15 22.74
N PRO A 124 -3.12 -3.15 23.79
CA PRO A 124 -4.37 -3.90 23.79
C PRO A 124 -5.30 -3.47 22.64
N GLY A 125 -5.90 -4.44 21.97
CA GLY A 125 -6.80 -4.18 20.83
C GLY A 125 -6.10 -4.02 19.48
N ALA A 126 -4.78 -3.94 19.41
CA ALA A 126 -4.02 -4.07 18.17
C ALA A 126 -3.70 -5.55 17.88
N ALA A 127 -3.67 -5.92 16.61
CA ALA A 127 -3.16 -7.22 16.19
C ALA A 127 -1.64 -7.27 16.44
N ASP A 128 -1.21 -8.25 17.23
CA ASP A 128 0.20 -8.44 17.57
C ASP A 128 0.92 -9.21 16.46
N CYS A 129 1.66 -8.47 15.65
CA CYS A 129 2.51 -8.98 14.57
C CYS A 129 3.99 -8.54 14.77
N ARG A 130 4.40 -8.30 16.00
CA ARG A 130 5.72 -7.79 16.32
C ARG A 130 6.85 -8.66 15.85
N ILE A 131 7.79 -8.03 15.16
CA ILE A 131 9.04 -8.65 14.73
C ILE A 131 10.15 -8.41 15.76
N ALA A 132 10.26 -7.15 16.21
CA ALA A 132 11.17 -6.70 17.26
C ALA A 132 10.67 -5.36 17.83
N ALA A 133 11.36 -4.77 18.81
CA ALA A 133 11.04 -3.47 19.40
C ALA A 133 11.56 -2.32 18.51
N GLY A 134 11.07 -2.23 17.28
CA GLY A 134 11.56 -1.31 16.25
C GLY A 134 12.78 -1.82 15.49
N THR A 135 13.14 -1.12 14.40
CA THR A 135 14.35 -1.40 13.62
C THR A 135 15.58 -0.75 14.24
N ALA A 136 16.77 -1.18 13.82
CA ALA A 136 18.01 -0.48 14.13
C ALA A 136 18.13 0.81 13.27
N ASP A 137 19.06 1.69 13.66
CA ASP A 137 19.43 2.85 12.87
C ASP A 137 20.30 2.42 11.68
N PHE A 138 19.77 2.53 10.49
CA PHE A 138 20.43 2.08 9.27
C PHE A 138 21.70 2.89 8.91
N THR A 139 21.96 4.01 9.59
CA THR A 139 23.21 4.77 9.40
C THR A 139 24.42 4.07 10.05
N THR A 140 24.17 3.14 10.96
CA THR A 140 25.23 2.40 11.70
C THR A 140 25.38 0.94 11.24
N GLY A 141 24.38 0.39 10.56
CA GLY A 141 24.32 -0.98 10.05
C GLY A 141 22.96 -1.25 9.45
N PRO A 142 22.60 -2.49 9.06
CA PRO A 142 21.27 -2.78 8.50
C PRO A 142 20.13 -2.45 9.49
N ALA A 143 19.02 -1.94 8.97
CA ALA A 143 17.82 -1.64 9.74
C ALA A 143 17.26 -2.90 10.44
N MET A 144 17.34 -4.05 9.76
CA MET A 144 16.89 -5.34 10.27
C MET A 144 17.68 -6.47 9.59
N THR A 145 17.62 -7.67 10.15
CA THR A 145 18.15 -8.85 9.48
C THR A 145 17.23 -9.28 8.31
N ARG A 146 17.77 -9.99 7.31
CA ARG A 146 16.96 -10.57 6.23
C ARG A 146 15.87 -11.50 6.77
N ALA A 147 16.16 -12.26 7.81
CA ALA A 147 15.17 -13.12 8.47
C ALA A 147 14.01 -12.31 9.06
N GLN A 148 14.28 -11.18 9.69
CA GLN A 148 13.23 -10.27 10.21
C GLN A 148 12.41 -9.64 9.07
N ALA A 149 13.03 -9.25 7.95
CA ALA A 149 12.32 -8.75 6.78
C ALA A 149 11.36 -9.82 6.22
N VAL A 150 11.81 -11.07 6.10
CA VAL A 150 10.95 -12.20 5.69
C VAL A 150 9.83 -12.45 6.69
N GLN A 151 10.08 -12.34 7.98
CA GLN A 151 9.05 -12.49 9.02
C GLN A 151 7.99 -11.40 8.93
N ALA A 152 8.39 -10.13 8.69
CA ALA A 152 7.47 -9.02 8.51
C ALA A 152 6.61 -9.19 7.25
N ILE A 153 7.21 -9.60 6.13
CA ILE A 153 6.48 -9.95 4.90
C ILE A 153 5.49 -11.09 5.17
N ALA A 154 5.93 -12.14 5.87
CA ALA A 154 5.07 -13.28 6.21
C ALA A 154 3.87 -12.87 7.10
N ALA A 155 4.09 -11.95 8.05
CA ALA A 155 3.03 -11.39 8.87
C ALA A 155 1.99 -10.62 8.03
N GLY A 156 2.45 -9.79 7.06
CA GLY A 156 1.56 -9.10 6.12
C GLY A 156 0.72 -10.07 5.28
N ILE A 157 1.33 -11.14 4.73
CA ILE A 157 0.59 -12.19 4.00
C ILE A 157 -0.44 -12.87 4.91
N ALA A 158 -0.07 -13.18 6.15
CA ALA A 158 -0.96 -13.83 7.11
C ALA A 158 -2.16 -12.93 7.49
N LEU A 159 -1.93 -11.61 7.63
CA LEU A 159 -2.99 -10.63 7.86
C LEU A 159 -4.03 -10.64 6.73
N VAL A 160 -3.58 -10.64 5.46
CA VAL A 160 -4.49 -10.70 4.31
C VAL A 160 -5.33 -11.99 4.34
N ARG A 161 -4.71 -13.14 4.59
CA ARG A 161 -5.40 -14.42 4.71
C ARG A 161 -6.45 -14.41 5.81
N ALA A 162 -6.10 -13.89 6.98
CA ALA A 162 -7.03 -13.77 8.10
C ALA A 162 -8.23 -12.87 7.76
N GLN A 163 -7.98 -11.71 7.13
CA GLN A 163 -9.06 -10.82 6.72
C GLN A 163 -9.96 -11.45 5.65
N LYS A 164 -9.40 -12.14 4.66
CA LYS A 164 -10.17 -12.88 3.66
C LYS A 164 -11.03 -13.98 4.29
N GLN A 165 -10.48 -14.75 5.24
CA GLN A 165 -11.24 -15.76 6.00
C GLN A 165 -12.37 -15.14 6.81
N ASN A 166 -12.20 -13.91 7.31
CA ASN A 166 -13.24 -13.13 7.97
C ASN A 166 -14.23 -12.50 6.97
N GLY A 167 -14.06 -12.77 5.68
CA GLY A 167 -14.96 -12.35 4.62
C GLY A 167 -14.64 -11.00 3.98
N ALA A 168 -13.45 -10.43 4.20
CA ALA A 168 -13.05 -9.23 3.49
C ALA A 168 -12.93 -9.49 1.97
N GLN A 169 -13.41 -8.55 1.19
CA GLN A 169 -13.45 -8.59 -0.27
C GLN A 169 -12.55 -7.51 -0.91
N LEU A 170 -12.13 -6.53 -0.11
CA LEU A 170 -11.17 -5.50 -0.45
C LEU A 170 -10.43 -5.09 0.81
N LEU A 171 -9.11 -4.89 0.70
CA LEU A 171 -8.31 -4.30 1.77
C LEU A 171 -7.69 -2.98 1.32
N ALA A 172 -7.55 -2.05 2.25
CA ALA A 172 -6.80 -0.83 2.10
C ALA A 172 -5.52 -0.89 2.96
N THR A 173 -4.46 -0.27 2.51
CA THR A 173 -3.22 -0.15 3.27
C THR A 173 -3.18 1.17 4.02
N GLY A 174 -2.61 1.14 5.22
CA GLY A 174 -2.27 2.30 6.03
C GLY A 174 -1.02 1.99 6.84
N GLU A 175 -0.38 3.00 7.34
CA GLU A 175 0.83 2.87 8.14
C GLU A 175 0.94 3.97 9.19
N MET A 176 1.71 3.68 10.23
CA MET A 176 2.14 4.67 11.21
C MET A 176 3.52 4.28 11.75
N GLY A 177 4.51 5.13 11.50
CA GLY A 177 5.86 4.94 12.00
C GLY A 177 6.66 6.22 11.89
N ILE A 178 6.94 6.88 13.02
CA ILE A 178 7.79 8.07 12.95
C ILE A 178 9.13 7.68 12.31
N GLY A 179 9.54 8.45 11.28
CA GLY A 179 10.74 8.19 10.49
C GLY A 179 10.52 7.34 9.22
N ASN A 180 9.35 6.76 8.99
CA ASN A 180 9.12 5.85 7.86
C ASN A 180 9.14 6.54 6.48
N THR A 181 8.91 7.85 6.38
CA THR A 181 9.18 8.59 5.14
C THR A 181 10.67 8.62 4.81
N THR A 182 11.55 8.54 5.82
CA THR A 182 13.01 8.46 5.62
C THR A 182 13.40 7.08 5.10
N THR A 183 12.92 6.00 5.73
CA THR A 183 13.16 4.64 5.27
C THR A 183 12.56 4.41 3.87
N SER A 184 11.37 4.93 3.59
CA SER A 184 10.75 4.87 2.25
C SER A 184 11.57 5.57 1.20
N SER A 185 12.06 6.81 1.47
CA SER A 185 12.92 7.53 0.53
C SER A 185 14.23 6.78 0.27
N ALA A 186 14.83 6.18 1.31
CA ALA A 186 16.05 5.39 1.17
C ALA A 186 15.83 4.15 0.29
N VAL A 187 14.80 3.36 0.57
CA VAL A 187 14.43 2.16 -0.21
C VAL A 187 14.11 2.52 -1.66
N ALA A 188 13.28 3.54 -1.88
CA ALA A 188 12.90 3.97 -3.23
C ALA A 188 14.09 4.52 -4.04
N SER A 189 14.99 5.29 -3.40
CA SER A 189 16.21 5.80 -4.06
C SER A 189 17.05 4.65 -4.64
N VAL A 190 17.25 3.58 -3.85
CA VAL A 190 18.04 2.42 -4.28
C VAL A 190 17.31 1.63 -5.36
N LEU A 191 16.04 1.25 -5.13
CA LEU A 191 15.30 0.41 -6.07
C LEU A 191 15.07 1.06 -7.43
N LEU A 192 14.99 2.39 -7.48
CA LEU A 192 14.75 3.14 -8.70
C LEU A 192 16.03 3.79 -9.28
N GLY A 193 17.17 3.66 -8.59
CA GLY A 193 18.43 4.28 -9.01
C GLY A 193 18.35 5.80 -9.13
N ARG A 194 17.60 6.47 -8.22
CA ARG A 194 17.36 7.91 -8.25
C ARG A 194 18.13 8.61 -7.14
N PRO A 195 18.58 9.86 -7.38
CA PRO A 195 19.22 10.67 -6.34
C PRO A 195 18.35 10.80 -5.09
N VAL A 196 18.95 10.69 -3.91
CA VAL A 196 18.27 10.83 -2.62
C VAL A 196 17.53 12.16 -2.52
N THR A 197 18.09 13.23 -3.06
CA THR A 197 17.50 14.58 -3.07
C THR A 197 16.18 14.66 -3.85
N GLU A 198 16.00 13.85 -4.89
CA GLU A 198 14.74 13.77 -5.65
C GLU A 198 13.68 12.96 -4.92
N MET A 199 14.12 11.96 -4.15
CA MET A 199 13.24 10.98 -3.50
C MET A 199 12.84 11.37 -2.08
N THR A 200 13.37 12.49 -1.54
CA THR A 200 13.20 12.84 -0.14
C THR A 200 12.39 14.11 0.02
N GLY A 201 11.24 13.99 0.71
CA GLY A 201 10.40 15.11 1.11
C GLY A 201 10.54 15.46 2.58
N ARG A 202 9.74 16.46 2.98
CA ARG A 202 9.73 16.99 4.37
C ARG A 202 8.96 16.11 5.35
N GLY A 203 8.28 15.06 4.87
CA GLY A 203 7.41 14.25 5.71
C GLY A 203 6.39 15.13 6.46
N ALA A 204 6.30 14.99 7.78
CA ALA A 204 5.40 15.77 8.63
C ALA A 204 5.84 17.23 8.84
N GLY A 205 6.53 17.87 7.86
CA GLY A 205 6.82 19.30 7.88
C GLY A 205 8.17 19.68 8.45
N LEU A 206 9.24 18.95 8.14
CA LEU A 206 10.61 19.31 8.53
C LEU A 206 11.04 20.70 7.99
N SER A 207 11.84 21.42 8.77
CA SER A 207 12.55 22.61 8.33
C SER A 207 13.60 22.25 7.26
N ASP A 208 14.20 23.27 6.60
CA ASP A 208 15.29 23.05 5.63
C ASP A 208 16.47 22.31 6.26
N ALA A 209 16.88 22.71 7.46
CA ALA A 209 17.93 22.01 8.21
C ALA A 209 17.54 20.56 8.56
N GLY A 210 16.27 20.30 8.86
CA GLY A 210 15.76 18.94 9.07
C GLY A 210 15.77 18.10 7.82
N LEU A 211 15.40 18.68 6.67
CA LEU A 211 15.45 18.02 5.37
C LEU A 211 16.87 17.65 4.98
N HIS A 212 17.84 18.56 5.20
CA HIS A 212 19.26 18.29 4.93
C HIS A 212 19.77 17.13 5.81
N ARG A 213 19.43 17.10 7.11
CA ARG A 213 19.79 15.97 7.99
C ARG A 213 19.17 14.64 7.52
N LYS A 214 17.94 14.69 7.03
CA LYS A 214 17.24 13.51 6.51
C LYS A 214 17.94 12.97 5.26
N ILE A 215 18.30 13.84 4.31
CA ILE A 215 19.05 13.47 3.11
C ILE A 215 20.41 12.87 3.49
N ASP A 216 21.18 13.55 4.36
CA ASP A 216 22.50 13.08 4.84
C ASP A 216 22.38 11.70 5.52
N ALA A 217 21.38 11.49 6.38
CA ALA A 217 21.16 10.20 7.03
C ALA A 217 20.89 9.08 6.01
N ILE A 218 20.09 9.35 4.97
CA ILE A 218 19.82 8.39 3.89
C ILE A 218 21.10 8.07 3.11
N GLU A 219 21.84 9.07 2.70
CA GLU A 219 23.10 8.91 1.94
C GLU A 219 24.12 8.08 2.74
N ARG A 220 24.31 8.41 4.03
CA ARG A 220 25.19 7.62 4.93
C ARG A 220 24.69 6.17 5.10
N GLY A 221 23.38 5.97 5.23
CA GLY A 221 22.79 4.64 5.32
C GLY A 221 23.03 3.80 4.08
N ILE A 222 22.83 4.37 2.88
CA ILE A 222 23.11 3.71 1.60
C ILE A 222 24.60 3.40 1.48
N ALA A 223 25.47 4.38 1.78
CA ALA A 223 26.92 4.21 1.73
C ALA A 223 27.43 3.18 2.74
N ARG A 224 26.79 3.04 3.91
CA ARG A 224 27.17 2.09 4.95
C ARG A 224 26.81 0.65 4.61
N ASN A 225 25.60 0.44 4.05
CA ASN A 225 25.04 -0.88 3.87
C ASN A 225 25.25 -1.45 2.46
N HIS A 226 25.62 -0.62 1.46
CA HIS A 226 25.83 -1.03 0.08
C HIS A 226 24.71 -1.94 -0.49
N PRO A 227 23.42 -1.55 -0.37
CA PRO A 227 22.31 -2.39 -0.81
C PRO A 227 22.34 -2.58 -2.32
N ASP A 228 22.09 -3.82 -2.78
CA ASP A 228 21.96 -4.14 -4.21
C ASP A 228 20.51 -3.89 -4.68
N ALA A 229 20.33 -3.01 -5.65
CA ALA A 229 19.01 -2.72 -6.25
C ALA A 229 18.34 -3.94 -6.89
N ALA A 230 19.10 -4.97 -7.26
CA ALA A 230 18.59 -6.22 -7.81
C ALA A 230 18.09 -7.20 -6.71
N ASP A 231 18.32 -6.89 -5.43
CA ASP A 231 17.87 -7.66 -4.27
C ASP A 231 16.88 -6.85 -3.42
N PRO A 232 15.59 -6.79 -3.78
CA PRO A 232 14.61 -5.99 -3.04
C PRO A 232 14.47 -6.38 -1.56
N LEU A 233 14.64 -7.65 -1.24
CA LEU A 233 14.63 -8.11 0.15
C LEU A 233 15.84 -7.60 0.94
N GLY A 234 17.02 -7.60 0.31
CA GLY A 234 18.23 -7.01 0.88
C GLY A 234 18.12 -5.51 1.08
N VAL A 235 17.51 -4.78 0.13
CA VAL A 235 17.23 -3.35 0.26
C VAL A 235 16.29 -3.08 1.43
N LEU A 236 15.19 -3.83 1.56
CA LEU A 236 14.28 -3.74 2.71
C LEU A 236 14.98 -4.02 4.04
N ALA A 237 15.82 -5.06 4.10
CA ALA A 237 16.57 -5.39 5.31
C ALA A 237 17.58 -4.31 5.68
N ALA A 238 18.24 -3.73 4.69
CA ALA A 238 19.26 -2.71 4.91
C ALA A 238 18.69 -1.36 5.36
N LEU A 239 17.59 -0.89 4.73
CA LEU A 239 17.13 0.50 4.81
C LEU A 239 15.66 0.65 5.20
N GLY A 240 14.88 -0.43 5.24
CA GLY A 240 13.42 -0.40 5.41
C GLY A 240 12.96 -0.26 6.86
N GLY A 241 11.66 -0.47 7.04
CA GLY A 241 10.96 -0.56 8.32
C GLY A 241 10.10 -1.82 8.39
N PHE A 242 9.71 -2.26 9.59
CA PHE A 242 8.80 -3.41 9.74
C PHE A 242 7.41 -3.12 9.20
N ASP A 243 6.96 -1.85 9.25
CA ASP A 243 5.74 -1.36 8.60
C ASP A 243 5.80 -1.54 7.07
N ILE A 244 6.87 -1.07 6.42
CA ILE A 244 7.05 -1.19 4.97
C ILE A 244 7.17 -2.65 4.55
N ALA A 245 7.95 -3.46 5.29
CA ALA A 245 8.10 -4.88 5.01
C ALA A 245 6.79 -5.66 5.21
N GLY A 246 6.02 -5.31 6.24
CA GLY A 246 4.68 -5.85 6.47
C GLY A 246 3.71 -5.47 5.36
N LEU A 247 3.69 -4.19 4.94
CA LEU A 247 2.88 -3.74 3.81
C LEU A 247 3.29 -4.41 2.48
N CYS A 248 4.59 -4.64 2.25
CA CYS A 248 5.04 -5.46 1.13
C CYS A 248 4.37 -6.84 1.17
N GLY A 249 4.30 -7.46 2.35
CA GLY A 249 3.59 -8.71 2.58
C GLY A 249 2.09 -8.61 2.33
N VAL A 250 1.45 -7.47 2.63
CA VAL A 250 0.02 -7.24 2.34
C VAL A 250 -0.23 -7.25 0.83
N PHE A 251 0.59 -6.57 0.02
CA PHE A 251 0.44 -6.60 -1.44
C PHE A 251 0.71 -8.00 -2.03
N LEU A 252 1.72 -8.71 -1.54
CA LEU A 252 1.98 -10.10 -1.93
C LEU A 252 0.84 -11.03 -1.53
N GLY A 253 0.28 -10.84 -0.34
CA GLY A 253 -0.90 -11.55 0.14
C GLY A 253 -2.13 -11.29 -0.72
N GLY A 254 -2.34 -10.04 -1.16
CA GLY A 254 -3.40 -9.69 -2.10
C GLY A 254 -3.32 -10.48 -3.41
N ALA A 255 -2.13 -10.59 -3.97
CA ALA A 255 -1.91 -11.38 -5.18
C ALA A 255 -2.13 -12.89 -4.97
N LEU A 256 -1.62 -13.44 -3.85
CA LEU A 256 -1.80 -14.85 -3.50
C LEU A 256 -3.26 -15.21 -3.26
N GLU A 257 -3.99 -14.32 -2.63
CA GLU A 257 -5.38 -14.55 -2.23
C GLU A 257 -6.39 -13.98 -3.25
N ARG A 258 -5.93 -13.38 -4.34
CA ARG A 258 -6.78 -12.73 -5.37
C ARG A 258 -7.72 -11.70 -4.73
N LEU A 259 -7.17 -10.86 -3.85
CA LEU A 259 -7.90 -9.84 -3.10
C LEU A 259 -7.40 -8.46 -3.48
N PRO A 260 -8.25 -7.51 -3.91
CA PRO A 260 -7.84 -6.15 -4.23
C PRO A 260 -7.24 -5.44 -3.01
N ILE A 261 -6.06 -4.85 -3.19
CA ILE A 261 -5.37 -4.05 -2.17
C ILE A 261 -5.29 -2.59 -2.63
N VAL A 262 -6.05 -1.72 -1.99
CA VAL A 262 -6.03 -0.28 -2.25
C VAL A 262 -4.82 0.33 -1.57
N MET A 263 -3.89 0.80 -2.40
CA MET A 263 -2.65 1.42 -1.99
C MET A 263 -2.89 2.85 -1.52
N ASP A 264 -2.43 3.20 -0.33
CA ASP A 264 -2.43 4.58 0.19
C ASP A 264 -1.39 5.46 -0.53
N GLY A 265 -0.65 6.31 0.17
CA GLY A 265 0.29 7.26 -0.39
C GLY A 265 1.68 6.70 -0.70
N PHE A 266 2.68 7.58 -0.54
CA PHE A 266 4.09 7.31 -0.91
C PHE A 266 4.67 6.07 -0.21
N ILE A 267 4.50 5.94 1.11
CA ILE A 267 5.08 4.83 1.89
C ILE A 267 4.49 3.50 1.45
N SER A 268 3.17 3.41 1.34
CA SER A 268 2.48 2.24 0.79
C SER A 268 2.92 1.94 -0.65
N GLY A 269 3.15 2.98 -1.46
CA GLY A 269 3.68 2.85 -2.82
C GLY A 269 5.07 2.22 -2.85
N VAL A 270 5.95 2.59 -1.93
CA VAL A 270 7.29 1.97 -1.80
C VAL A 270 7.17 0.51 -1.38
N ALA A 271 6.27 0.18 -0.46
CA ALA A 271 5.99 -1.20 -0.08
C ALA A 271 5.45 -2.03 -1.27
N ALA A 272 4.53 -1.46 -2.07
CA ALA A 272 4.04 -2.07 -3.29
C ALA A 272 5.16 -2.27 -4.33
N LEU A 273 6.07 -1.29 -4.47
CA LEU A 273 7.25 -1.41 -5.34
C LEU A 273 8.13 -2.59 -4.92
N CYS A 274 8.39 -2.75 -3.62
CA CYS A 274 9.13 -3.91 -3.10
C CYS A 274 8.40 -5.22 -3.44
N ALA A 275 7.09 -5.28 -3.26
CA ALA A 275 6.29 -6.46 -3.57
C ALA A 275 6.35 -6.83 -5.06
N VAL A 276 6.21 -5.86 -5.95
CA VAL A 276 6.29 -6.06 -7.40
C VAL A 276 7.70 -6.45 -7.86
N ARG A 277 8.75 -5.95 -7.20
CA ARG A 277 10.13 -6.36 -7.47
C ARG A 277 10.42 -7.78 -7.00
N LEU A 278 9.79 -8.24 -5.91
CA LEU A 278 9.88 -9.63 -5.44
C LEU A 278 9.02 -10.59 -6.27
N CYS A 279 7.85 -10.15 -6.69
CA CYS A 279 6.89 -10.92 -7.48
C CYS A 279 6.16 -9.99 -8.47
N PRO A 280 6.59 -9.91 -9.73
CA PRO A 280 5.99 -9.00 -10.72
C PRO A 280 4.47 -9.16 -10.87
N ALA A 281 3.95 -10.38 -10.72
CA ALA A 281 2.51 -10.65 -10.79
C ALA A 281 1.71 -9.98 -9.66
N ALA A 282 2.35 -9.57 -8.56
CA ALA A 282 1.69 -8.87 -7.46
C ALA A 282 1.15 -7.49 -7.87
N GLU A 283 1.66 -6.91 -8.98
CA GLU A 283 1.18 -5.65 -9.55
C GLU A 283 -0.35 -5.68 -9.79
N LYS A 284 -0.92 -6.82 -10.12
CA LYS A 284 -2.35 -6.99 -10.41
C LYS A 284 -3.25 -6.83 -9.17
N ALA A 285 -2.71 -7.02 -7.99
CA ALA A 285 -3.44 -6.80 -6.74
C ALA A 285 -3.34 -5.34 -6.21
N VAL A 286 -2.51 -4.50 -6.84
CA VAL A 286 -2.27 -3.11 -6.41
C VAL A 286 -3.25 -2.16 -7.10
N PHE A 287 -4.08 -1.47 -6.32
CA PHE A 287 -5.02 -0.44 -6.78
C PHE A 287 -4.64 0.92 -6.19
N ALA A 288 -4.19 1.85 -7.03
CA ALA A 288 -3.74 3.16 -6.56
C ALA A 288 -4.94 4.06 -6.19
N SER A 289 -4.94 4.60 -4.98
CA SER A 289 -5.96 5.53 -4.50
C SER A 289 -5.69 6.97 -4.92
N HIS A 290 -4.59 7.54 -4.46
CA HIS A 290 -4.26 8.95 -4.64
C HIS A 290 -2.77 9.15 -4.92
N VAL A 291 -2.43 10.32 -5.44
CA VAL A 291 -1.05 10.80 -5.44
C VAL A 291 -0.79 11.60 -4.16
N SER A 292 0.18 11.15 -3.36
CA SER A 292 0.63 11.89 -2.18
C SER A 292 1.39 13.15 -2.59
N SER A 293 1.40 14.18 -1.73
CA SER A 293 2.21 15.39 -1.93
C SER A 293 3.71 15.20 -1.72
N GLU A 294 4.17 14.00 -1.31
CA GLU A 294 5.61 13.68 -1.25
C GLU A 294 6.24 13.71 -2.66
N PRO A 295 7.44 14.31 -2.82
CA PRO A 295 8.04 14.55 -4.14
C PRO A 295 8.18 13.28 -4.99
N ALA A 296 8.52 12.16 -4.37
CA ALA A 296 8.72 10.88 -5.06
C ALA A 296 7.42 10.12 -5.36
N ALA A 297 6.25 10.62 -4.94
CA ALA A 297 4.99 9.88 -5.09
C ALA A 297 4.67 9.55 -6.56
N HIS A 298 4.83 10.53 -7.47
CA HIS A 298 4.65 10.31 -8.91
C HIS A 298 5.65 9.31 -9.48
N ILE A 299 6.93 9.42 -9.08
CA ILE A 299 8.00 8.53 -9.55
C ILE A 299 7.69 7.08 -9.19
N VAL A 300 7.19 6.83 -7.97
CA VAL A 300 6.81 5.49 -7.51
C VAL A 300 5.57 4.98 -8.25
N LEU A 301 4.55 5.83 -8.46
CA LEU A 301 3.36 5.47 -9.23
C LEU A 301 3.70 5.10 -10.68
N ASP A 302 4.57 5.88 -11.32
CA ASP A 302 5.04 5.61 -12.68
C ASP A 302 5.83 4.29 -12.77
N ALA A 303 6.70 4.03 -11.77
CA ALA A 303 7.46 2.76 -11.69
C ALA A 303 6.54 1.54 -11.47
N LEU A 304 5.39 1.73 -10.85
CA LEU A 304 4.35 0.72 -10.68
C LEU A 304 3.37 0.66 -11.87
N CYS A 305 3.51 1.53 -12.87
CA CYS A 305 2.54 1.70 -13.96
C CYS A 305 1.12 1.96 -13.46
N LYS A 306 0.97 2.64 -12.32
CA LYS A 306 -0.33 2.95 -11.69
C LYS A 306 -0.71 4.42 -11.86
N LYS A 307 -2.00 4.65 -12.08
CA LYS A 307 -2.57 5.99 -12.15
C LYS A 307 -3.51 6.21 -10.96
N PRO A 308 -3.32 7.24 -10.15
CA PRO A 308 -4.16 7.49 -8.97
C PRO A 308 -5.57 7.94 -9.38
N LEU A 309 -6.57 7.65 -8.56
CA LEU A 309 -7.94 8.14 -8.73
C LEU A 309 -8.09 9.59 -8.25
N ILE A 310 -7.36 9.96 -7.19
CA ILE A 310 -7.50 11.23 -6.48
C ILE A 310 -6.21 12.04 -6.57
N THR A 311 -6.34 13.33 -6.84
CA THR A 311 -5.29 14.34 -6.73
C THR A 311 -5.81 15.43 -5.80
N ALA A 312 -5.41 15.40 -4.51
CA ALA A 312 -5.95 16.28 -3.46
C ALA A 312 -4.88 16.65 -2.42
N GLU A 313 -3.61 16.60 -2.79
CA GLU A 313 -2.46 17.01 -1.96
C GLU A 313 -2.40 16.31 -0.59
N LEU A 314 -2.95 15.09 -0.47
CA LEU A 314 -2.99 14.32 0.77
C LEU A 314 -1.57 13.89 1.19
N HIS A 315 -1.28 14.00 2.50
CA HIS A 315 0.02 13.60 3.08
C HIS A 315 -0.09 13.24 4.57
N LEU A 316 -1.26 12.78 5.00
CA LEU A 316 -1.48 12.44 6.41
C LEU A 316 -0.91 11.05 6.76
N GLY A 317 -1.07 10.06 5.89
CA GLY A 317 -0.79 8.66 6.20
C GLY A 317 -2.00 7.94 6.81
N GLU A 318 -1.77 6.94 7.65
CA GLU A 318 -2.76 6.11 8.33
C GLU A 318 -3.69 5.31 7.38
N GLY A 319 -3.54 5.41 6.06
CA GLY A 319 -4.48 4.84 5.07
C GLY A 319 -5.60 5.81 4.67
N THR A 320 -5.49 7.09 5.03
CA THR A 320 -6.56 8.08 4.77
C THR A 320 -6.85 8.28 3.30
N GLY A 321 -5.83 8.27 2.43
CA GLY A 321 -6.03 8.40 0.99
C GLY A 321 -6.63 7.15 0.36
N ALA A 322 -6.24 5.96 0.84
CA ALA A 322 -6.86 4.71 0.42
C ALA A 322 -8.35 4.69 0.77
N VAL A 323 -8.69 5.02 2.02
CA VAL A 323 -10.08 5.09 2.49
C VAL A 323 -10.87 6.16 1.74
N ALA A 324 -10.27 7.33 1.43
CA ALA A 324 -10.93 8.39 0.66
C ALA A 324 -11.36 7.93 -0.74
N SER A 325 -10.69 6.93 -1.32
CA SER A 325 -11.04 6.40 -2.64
C SER A 325 -12.18 5.37 -2.62
N LEU A 326 -12.54 4.80 -1.47
CA LEU A 326 -13.56 3.75 -1.38
C LEU A 326 -14.96 4.17 -1.88
N PRO A 327 -15.45 5.39 -1.62
CA PRO A 327 -16.71 5.85 -2.22
C PRO A 327 -16.70 5.86 -3.75
N LEU A 328 -15.54 6.00 -4.40
CA LEU A 328 -15.45 5.93 -5.86
C LEU A 328 -15.68 4.49 -6.37
N TRP A 329 -15.28 3.48 -5.60
CA TRP A 329 -15.64 2.07 -5.87
C TRP A 329 -17.15 1.88 -5.78
N ASP A 330 -17.79 2.43 -4.73
CA ASP A 330 -19.23 2.33 -4.56
C ASP A 330 -19.98 2.98 -5.72
N MET A 331 -19.55 4.19 -6.16
CA MET A 331 -20.12 4.88 -7.31
C MET A 331 -19.95 4.09 -8.61
N ALA A 332 -18.76 3.53 -8.85
CA ALA A 332 -18.49 2.71 -10.03
C ALA A 332 -19.41 1.48 -10.08
N LEU A 333 -19.47 0.73 -8.98
CA LEU A 333 -20.28 -0.48 -8.89
C LEU A 333 -21.78 -0.18 -8.88
N ALA A 334 -22.22 0.96 -8.35
CA ALA A 334 -23.61 1.38 -8.45
C ALA A 334 -24.05 1.58 -9.89
N VAL A 335 -23.19 2.19 -10.73
CA VAL A 335 -23.46 2.33 -12.16
C VAL A 335 -23.36 0.97 -12.86
N TYR A 336 -22.31 0.19 -12.56
CA TYR A 336 -22.06 -1.13 -13.15
C TYR A 336 -23.24 -2.07 -12.95
N ASN A 337 -23.79 -2.13 -11.75
CA ASN A 337 -24.85 -3.07 -11.36
C ASN A 337 -26.27 -2.53 -11.58
N GLY A 338 -26.46 -1.21 -11.68
CA GLY A 338 -27.80 -0.61 -11.62
C GLY A 338 -28.19 0.25 -12.85
N CYS A 339 -27.26 0.56 -13.76
CA CYS A 339 -27.59 1.30 -14.94
C CYS A 339 -28.25 0.39 -16.00
N TYR A 340 -29.27 0.90 -16.72
CA TYR A 340 -29.92 0.16 -17.80
C TYR A 340 -29.00 0.01 -19.02
N SER A 341 -29.18 -1.06 -19.75
CA SER A 341 -28.47 -1.34 -21.01
C SER A 341 -29.07 -0.57 -22.20
N PHE A 342 -28.30 -0.46 -23.29
CA PHE A 342 -28.84 0.06 -24.57
C PHE A 342 -30.07 -0.71 -25.04
N ALA A 343 -30.07 -2.06 -24.85
CA ALA A 343 -31.20 -2.90 -25.25
C ALA A 343 -32.46 -2.61 -24.43
N GLU A 344 -32.33 -2.47 -23.11
CA GLU A 344 -33.47 -2.12 -22.22
C GLU A 344 -33.99 -0.72 -22.49
N GLY A 345 -33.12 0.23 -22.84
CA GLY A 345 -33.49 1.60 -23.18
C GLY A 345 -34.02 1.77 -24.60
N GLY A 346 -33.99 0.72 -25.45
CA GLY A 346 -34.34 0.82 -26.87
C GLY A 346 -33.43 1.77 -27.65
N ILE A 347 -32.19 1.97 -27.19
CA ILE A 347 -31.19 2.88 -27.76
C ILE A 347 -30.20 2.08 -28.60
N THR A 348 -29.88 2.57 -29.80
CA THR A 348 -28.82 1.94 -30.63
C THR A 348 -27.47 2.06 -29.92
N PRO A 349 -26.72 0.95 -29.68
CA PRO A 349 -25.40 0.98 -29.07
C PRO A 349 -24.43 1.86 -29.86
N TYR A 350 -23.53 2.54 -29.13
CA TYR A 350 -22.44 3.28 -29.77
C TYR A 350 -21.41 2.32 -30.36
N THR A 351 -20.91 2.68 -31.54
CA THR A 351 -19.76 2.02 -32.16
C THR A 351 -18.49 2.82 -31.87
N PRO A 352 -17.37 2.18 -31.48
CA PRO A 352 -16.12 2.90 -31.37
C PRO A 352 -15.79 3.63 -32.67
N GLN A 353 -15.50 4.92 -32.58
CA GLN A 353 -14.99 5.72 -33.69
C GLN A 353 -13.46 5.65 -33.63
N CYS A 354 -12.80 5.10 -34.66
CA CYS A 354 -11.33 5.02 -34.77
C CYS A 354 -10.74 6.42 -35.01
#